data_6234b251f89fef6823def00c09824ab7
#
_entry.id   6234b251f89fef6823def00c09824ab7
#
_cell.length_a   1.000
_cell.length_b   1.000
_cell.length_c   1.000
_cell.angle_alpha   90.00
_cell.angle_beta   90.00
_cell.angle_gamma   90.00
#
_symmetry.space_group_name_H-M   'P 1'
#
loop_
_entity.id
_entity.type
_entity.pdbx_description
1 polymer ?
#
loop_
_entity_poly.entity_id
_entity_poly.type
_entity_poly.pdbx_seq_one_letter_code
_entity_poly.pdbx_strand_id
1 'polypeptide(L)'
;MSKYYDMIATVDIDIASPIVDGASFDNVLIIGPLPKVAAKKQPPKVGVYSSLDEVTEAGWAITGDTDPVGIAAQVAFSQSPSPTTVYIAPMQLTEGAIAAGKVIEAVNVSIASNVGVDPKLSGCRLAYDAKARIIDFNLTGPLSKVKNTGLFIMLNELMEKGYKASIDGKQVTNAADLKEMSVFERISNMEKGDTIPVVVDVTAADGTVVPFGIIVSYPNEENVEGHAVAFDNEVLTNPQNEQESAVETIQRALATAGWYVVCPAGVDSEQYEAIAAYVETQKKMFCYTENDFFGAGSDEGNKSYVGDVYFRSIGVFGKESTEQEIVDIPAANHYLNVAFAVKWLGYSSGSETAAFKALAGVYPSELTTTEMNQLKDAAMNFFVKVGNKNITINGMTRAGEWCDVIRFRDWLQNDMQLRVVNLFVQNPKIPYTDNGIALVQNQMIASLKAGQAAGGIAEEEYDADGNKIPGFETSVPIAANLTAAEKASRKLKNCKFKARLAGAIHFAEIKGSLTYEL
;
A
#
# COMPACT_ATOMS: atom_id res chain seq x y z
N MET A 1 6.04 -19.88 3.69
CA MET A 1 5.91 -21.25 4.22
C MET A 1 4.68 -22.02 3.74
N SER A 2 3.74 -21.39 3.06
CA SER A 2 2.46 -22.00 2.72
C SER A 2 2.45 -22.83 1.42
N LYS A 3 3.28 -22.54 0.44
CA LYS A 3 3.34 -23.30 -0.85
C LYS A 3 3.49 -24.82 -0.73
N TYR A 4 3.91 -25.30 0.44
CA TYR A 4 4.12 -26.75 0.66
C TYR A 4 2.90 -27.48 1.20
N TYR A 5 1.96 -26.76 1.84
CA TYR A 5 0.77 -27.42 2.39
C TYR A 5 -0.15 -27.97 1.30
N ASP A 6 -0.32 -27.22 0.19
CA ASP A 6 -1.15 -27.64 -0.95
C ASP A 6 -0.61 -28.87 -1.69
N MET A 7 0.66 -29.20 -1.51
CA MET A 7 1.24 -30.45 -2.03
C MET A 7 0.79 -31.68 -1.24
N ILE A 8 0.37 -31.50 0.02
CA ILE A 8 0.03 -32.57 0.96
C ILE A 8 -1.48 -32.61 1.22
N ALA A 9 -2.11 -31.48 1.40
CA ALA A 9 -3.55 -31.35 1.67
C ALA A 9 -4.13 -30.13 0.96
N THR A 10 -5.10 -30.33 0.08
CA THR A 10 -5.88 -29.26 -0.53
C THR A 10 -7.24 -29.22 0.15
N VAL A 11 -7.60 -28.08 0.71
CA VAL A 11 -8.93 -27.78 1.23
C VAL A 11 -9.51 -26.67 0.39
N ASP A 12 -10.56 -26.97 -0.33
CA ASP A 12 -11.30 -26.04 -1.16
C ASP A 12 -12.65 -25.76 -0.50
N ILE A 13 -12.89 -24.52 -0.12
CA ILE A 13 -14.13 -24.06 0.48
C ILE A 13 -14.78 -23.14 -0.53
N ASP A 14 -15.78 -23.68 -1.19
CA ASP A 14 -16.50 -23.02 -2.26
C ASP A 14 -17.48 -21.96 -1.69
N ILE A 15 -16.96 -20.76 -1.57
CA ILE A 15 -17.67 -19.50 -1.74
C ILE A 15 -16.95 -18.91 -2.95
N ALA A 16 -17.59 -18.64 -4.05
CA ALA A 16 -17.01 -18.29 -5.36
C ALA A 16 -15.87 -17.22 -5.34
N SER A 17 -14.75 -17.56 -4.76
CA SER A 17 -13.57 -16.69 -4.55
C SER A 17 -12.28 -17.50 -4.58
N PRO A 18 -11.17 -16.96 -5.11
CA PRO A 18 -9.92 -17.69 -5.26
C PRO A 18 -9.21 -18.01 -3.93
N ILE A 19 -8.42 -19.04 -3.98
CA ILE A 19 -7.72 -19.73 -2.89
C ILE A 19 -6.47 -18.96 -2.45
N VAL A 20 -6.08 -19.04 -1.19
CA VAL A 20 -5.12 -18.21 -0.47
C VAL A 20 -4.11 -18.91 0.39
N ASP A 21 -2.96 -18.35 0.48
CA ASP A 21 -1.79 -18.85 1.15
C ASP A 21 -1.28 -17.88 2.24
N GLY A 22 -1.65 -18.03 3.48
CA GLY A 22 -1.15 -17.21 4.57
C GLY A 22 -1.50 -17.69 5.96
N ALA A 23 -0.51 -17.77 6.82
CA ALA A 23 -0.65 -18.32 8.17
C ALA A 23 -1.21 -17.35 9.21
N SER A 24 -1.29 -16.05 8.94
CA SER A 24 -1.83 -15.04 9.86
C SER A 24 -3.04 -14.36 9.28
N PHE A 25 -4.05 -14.15 10.14
CA PHE A 25 -5.33 -13.51 9.82
C PHE A 25 -5.58 -12.28 10.69
N ASP A 26 -4.55 -11.79 11.42
CA ASP A 26 -4.71 -10.86 12.52
C ASP A 26 -3.94 -9.55 12.37
N ASN A 27 -3.06 -9.42 11.36
CA ASN A 27 -2.17 -8.27 11.23
C ASN A 27 -2.37 -7.53 9.91
N VAL A 28 -2.08 -6.24 9.93
CA VAL A 28 -2.08 -5.38 8.73
C VAL A 28 -0.68 -5.25 8.14
N LEU A 29 -0.64 -5.01 6.83
CA LEU A 29 0.51 -4.52 6.09
C LEU A 29 0.20 -3.10 5.61
N ILE A 30 0.97 -2.12 6.04
CA ILE A 30 0.94 -0.76 5.51
C ILE A 30 1.95 -0.67 4.36
N ILE A 31 1.51 -0.20 3.20
CA ILE A 31 2.37 0.08 2.06
C ILE A 31 2.32 1.57 1.73
N GLY A 32 3.43 2.14 1.29
CA GLY A 32 3.50 3.55 0.93
C GLY A 32 4.92 4.01 0.62
N PRO A 33 5.14 5.32 0.45
CA PRO A 33 6.43 5.86 0.10
C PRO A 33 7.48 5.63 1.20
N LEU A 34 8.75 5.70 0.81
CA LEU A 34 9.87 5.75 1.76
C LEU A 34 9.78 7.00 2.65
N PRO A 35 10.34 6.96 3.89
CA PRO A 35 10.34 8.12 4.76
C PRO A 35 11.10 9.30 4.14
N LYS A 36 10.55 10.51 4.27
CA LYS A 36 11.13 11.74 3.69
C LYS A 36 12.38 12.22 4.44
N VAL A 37 12.49 11.90 5.72
CA VAL A 37 13.67 12.22 6.52
C VAL A 37 14.68 11.11 6.34
N ALA A 38 15.91 11.47 5.93
CA ALA A 38 17.00 10.51 5.83
C ALA A 38 17.22 9.84 7.21
N ALA A 39 16.68 8.66 7.38
CA ALA A 39 16.93 7.87 8.57
C ALA A 39 18.41 7.54 8.63
N LYS A 40 18.97 7.47 9.84
CA LYS A 40 20.36 6.99 10.05
C LYS A 40 20.57 5.59 9.47
N LYS A 41 19.49 4.88 9.21
CA LYS A 41 19.47 3.54 8.62
C LYS A 41 18.22 3.45 7.73
N GLN A 42 18.40 3.01 6.49
CA GLN A 42 17.23 2.76 5.62
C GLN A 42 16.29 1.73 6.27
N PRO A 43 14.97 1.95 6.22
CA PRO A 43 14.02 0.98 6.73
C PRO A 43 14.13 -0.34 5.97
N PRO A 44 13.86 -1.47 6.62
CA PRO A 44 13.87 -2.77 5.95
C PRO A 44 12.83 -2.81 4.83
N LYS A 45 13.11 -3.62 3.79
CA LYS A 45 12.16 -3.81 2.68
C LYS A 45 10.77 -4.25 3.15
N VAL A 46 10.70 -5.05 4.19
CA VAL A 46 9.49 -5.35 4.96
C VAL A 46 9.88 -5.31 6.43
N GLY A 47 9.37 -4.33 7.15
CA GLY A 47 9.59 -4.16 8.58
C GLY A 47 8.44 -4.75 9.39
N VAL A 48 8.77 -5.20 10.60
CA VAL A 48 7.82 -5.70 11.59
C VAL A 48 7.97 -4.85 12.83
N TYR A 49 6.90 -4.19 13.26
CA TYR A 49 6.92 -3.21 14.34
C TYR A 49 5.92 -3.58 15.41
N SER A 50 6.33 -3.50 16.67
CA SER A 50 5.51 -3.79 17.85
C SER A 50 5.09 -2.54 18.61
N SER A 51 5.67 -1.39 18.26
CA SER A 51 5.39 -0.10 18.88
C SER A 51 5.58 1.05 17.90
N LEU A 52 4.99 2.21 18.26
CA LEU A 52 5.16 3.43 17.50
C LEU A 52 6.59 3.99 17.58
N ASP A 53 7.29 3.73 18.69
CA ASP A 53 8.68 4.14 18.88
C ASP A 53 9.59 3.45 17.86
N GLU A 54 9.39 2.16 17.62
CA GLU A 54 10.15 1.40 16.59
C GLU A 54 9.91 1.97 15.17
N VAL A 55 8.68 2.41 14.86
CA VAL A 55 8.35 3.06 13.59
C VAL A 55 9.12 4.39 13.46
N THR A 56 9.16 5.17 14.53
CA THR A 56 9.88 6.45 14.56
C THR A 56 11.40 6.25 14.43
N GLU A 57 11.95 5.24 15.10
CA GLU A 57 13.38 4.87 14.98
C GLU A 57 13.75 4.43 13.56
N ALA A 58 12.80 3.83 12.83
CA ALA A 58 12.98 3.47 11.43
C ALA A 58 12.91 4.67 10.46
N GLY A 59 12.60 5.88 10.96
CA GLY A 59 12.70 7.14 10.24
C GLY A 59 11.37 7.72 9.76
N TRP A 60 10.22 7.09 10.03
CA TRP A 60 8.93 7.68 9.68
C TRP A 60 8.49 8.75 10.68
N ALA A 61 8.06 9.91 10.17
CA ALA A 61 7.47 10.95 10.99
C ALA A 61 6.01 10.59 11.31
N ILE A 62 5.68 10.61 12.62
CA ILE A 62 4.32 10.29 13.12
C ILE A 62 3.47 11.53 13.38
N THR A 63 4.01 12.73 13.14
CA THR A 63 3.34 14.01 13.31
C THR A 63 3.51 14.89 12.08
N GLY A 64 2.51 15.74 11.81
CA GLY A 64 2.49 16.56 10.60
C GLY A 64 1.98 15.80 9.38
N ASP A 65 1.87 16.48 8.23
CA ASP A 65 1.30 15.92 6.99
C ASP A 65 2.38 15.40 6.02
N THR A 66 3.59 15.18 6.51
CA THR A 66 4.74 14.95 5.64
C THR A 66 5.02 13.48 5.34
N ASP A 67 4.54 12.56 6.18
CA ASP A 67 4.86 11.13 6.08
C ASP A 67 3.60 10.25 6.21
N PRO A 68 2.98 9.88 5.10
CA PRO A 68 1.77 9.07 5.08
C PRO A 68 1.86 7.77 5.88
N VAL A 69 2.97 7.05 5.72
CA VAL A 69 3.18 5.74 6.38
C VAL A 69 3.32 5.90 7.89
N GLY A 70 4.03 6.94 8.34
CA GLY A 70 4.18 7.24 9.77
C GLY A 70 2.85 7.57 10.45
N ILE A 71 2.02 8.40 9.81
CA ILE A 71 0.68 8.75 10.30
C ILE A 71 -0.23 7.52 10.30
N ALA A 72 -0.21 6.71 9.24
CA ALA A 72 -0.96 5.48 9.17
C ALA A 72 -0.57 4.49 10.29
N ALA A 73 0.72 4.38 10.60
CA ALA A 73 1.21 3.59 11.72
C ALA A 73 0.73 4.16 13.08
N GLN A 74 0.71 5.48 13.26
CA GLN A 74 0.14 6.12 14.44
C GLN A 74 -1.35 5.75 14.60
N VAL A 75 -2.11 5.79 13.51
CA VAL A 75 -3.53 5.39 13.51
C VAL A 75 -3.67 3.92 13.89
N ALA A 76 -2.81 3.04 13.38
CA ALA A 76 -2.80 1.61 13.71
C ALA A 76 -2.61 1.38 15.22
N PHE A 77 -1.55 1.95 15.80
CA PHE A 77 -1.22 1.77 17.22
C PHE A 77 -2.16 2.52 18.18
N SER A 78 -2.96 3.47 17.67
CA SER A 78 -3.99 4.16 18.47
C SER A 78 -5.23 3.31 18.75
N GLN A 79 -5.42 2.19 18.05
CA GLN A 79 -6.60 1.35 18.23
C GLN A 79 -6.62 0.67 19.62
N SER A 80 -7.82 0.36 20.11
CA SER A 80 -8.01 -0.34 21.39
C SER A 80 -8.81 -1.64 21.16
N PRO A 81 -8.24 -2.85 21.43
CA PRO A 81 -6.85 -3.04 21.85
C PRO A 81 -5.84 -2.60 20.78
N SER A 82 -4.65 -2.18 21.22
CA SER A 82 -3.55 -1.86 20.31
C SER A 82 -3.05 -3.14 19.64
N PRO A 83 -2.70 -3.11 18.34
CA PRO A 83 -2.15 -4.27 17.67
C PRO A 83 -0.79 -4.66 18.28
N THR A 84 -0.54 -5.95 18.39
CA THR A 84 0.76 -6.47 18.84
C THR A 84 1.83 -6.35 17.77
N THR A 85 1.41 -6.27 16.51
CA THR A 85 2.32 -6.27 15.35
C THR A 85 1.69 -5.54 14.18
N VAL A 86 2.45 -4.64 13.57
CA VAL A 86 2.14 -3.97 12.31
C VAL A 86 3.28 -4.21 11.33
N TYR A 87 2.96 -4.62 10.12
CA TYR A 87 3.92 -4.77 9.02
C TYR A 87 3.94 -3.49 8.19
N ILE A 88 5.14 -3.06 7.78
CA ILE A 88 5.31 -1.91 6.88
C ILE A 88 6.24 -2.33 5.74
N ALA A 89 5.79 -2.15 4.51
CA ALA A 89 6.60 -2.35 3.33
C ALA A 89 6.64 -1.05 2.51
N PRO A 90 7.72 -0.26 2.62
CA PRO A 90 7.86 0.92 1.81
C PRO A 90 8.09 0.56 0.34
N MET A 91 7.48 1.31 -0.57
CA MET A 91 7.72 1.23 -2.00
C MET A 91 9.18 1.62 -2.27
N GLN A 92 9.97 0.66 -2.74
CA GLN A 92 11.40 0.87 -2.98
C GLN A 92 11.62 1.68 -4.25
N LEU A 93 12.73 2.41 -4.29
CA LEU A 93 13.18 2.98 -5.55
C LEU A 93 13.66 1.86 -6.48
N THR A 94 13.36 1.97 -7.76
CA THR A 94 13.89 1.05 -8.78
C THR A 94 15.42 1.15 -8.83
N GLU A 95 16.11 0.15 -9.36
CA GLU A 95 17.58 0.20 -9.52
C GLU A 95 17.99 1.40 -10.37
N GLY A 96 17.21 1.74 -11.40
CA GLY A 96 17.43 2.92 -12.21
C GLY A 96 17.29 4.22 -11.41
N ALA A 97 16.28 4.33 -10.54
CA ALA A 97 16.09 5.49 -9.68
C ALA A 97 17.21 5.66 -8.64
N ILE A 98 17.73 4.55 -8.08
CA ILE A 98 18.87 4.57 -7.16
C ILE A 98 20.13 5.06 -7.88
N ALA A 99 20.38 4.57 -9.10
CA ALA A 99 21.51 4.99 -9.91
C ALA A 99 21.39 6.47 -10.29
N ALA A 100 20.19 6.92 -10.71
CA ALA A 100 19.91 8.32 -10.98
C ALA A 100 20.13 9.21 -9.75
N GLY A 101 19.68 8.77 -8.57
CA GLY A 101 19.89 9.48 -7.31
C GLY A 101 21.37 9.71 -6.99
N LYS A 102 22.23 8.73 -7.24
CA LYS A 102 23.68 8.86 -7.07
C LYS A 102 24.28 9.90 -8.02
N VAL A 103 23.81 9.94 -9.27
CA VAL A 103 24.24 10.95 -10.25
C VAL A 103 23.81 12.34 -9.79
N ILE A 104 22.59 12.50 -9.34
CA ILE A 104 22.06 13.78 -8.82
C ILE A 104 22.88 14.24 -7.61
N GLU A 105 23.17 13.35 -6.66
CA GLU A 105 24.01 13.67 -5.50
C GLU A 105 25.43 14.10 -5.92
N ALA A 106 26.02 13.42 -6.88
CA ALA A 106 27.36 13.76 -7.38
C ALA A 106 27.36 15.15 -8.06
N VAL A 107 26.33 15.49 -8.82
CA VAL A 107 26.14 16.83 -9.41
C VAL A 107 26.05 17.88 -8.30
N ASN A 108 25.21 17.67 -7.30
CA ASN A 108 25.02 18.59 -6.18
C ASN A 108 26.30 18.84 -5.39
N VAL A 109 27.05 17.77 -5.08
CA VAL A 109 28.33 17.87 -4.36
C VAL A 109 29.38 18.60 -5.19
N SER A 110 29.42 18.37 -6.50
CA SER A 110 30.34 19.05 -7.41
C SER A 110 30.14 20.55 -7.44
N ILE A 111 28.88 20.98 -7.45
CA ILE A 111 28.52 22.40 -7.44
C ILE A 111 28.85 23.02 -6.08
N ALA A 112 28.55 22.34 -4.98
CA ALA A 112 28.78 22.83 -3.61
C ALA A 112 30.28 22.99 -3.28
N SER A 113 31.12 22.09 -3.79
CA SER A 113 32.55 22.11 -3.52
C SER A 113 33.30 23.28 -4.14
N ASN A 114 32.76 23.88 -5.21
CA ASN A 114 33.39 24.98 -5.93
C ASN A 114 33.07 26.38 -5.40
N VAL A 115 32.04 26.53 -4.62
CA VAL A 115 31.57 27.86 -4.15
C VAL A 115 32.56 28.55 -3.20
N GLY A 116 33.53 27.84 -2.61
CA GLY A 116 34.41 28.38 -1.62
C GLY A 116 35.91 28.42 -1.97
N VAL A 117 36.35 27.85 -3.08
CA VAL A 117 37.75 27.50 -3.29
C VAL A 117 38.50 28.35 -4.32
N ASP A 118 37.81 28.97 -5.29
CA ASP A 118 38.50 29.82 -6.29
C ASP A 118 38.19 31.30 -6.09
N PRO A 119 39.23 32.15 -5.83
CA PRO A 119 39.06 33.61 -5.76
C PRO A 119 38.52 34.24 -7.05
N LYS A 120 38.59 33.55 -8.18
CA LYS A 120 37.95 33.96 -9.45
C LYS A 120 36.45 33.78 -9.44
N LEU A 121 35.90 32.97 -8.52
CA LEU A 121 34.47 32.72 -8.32
C LEU A 121 33.87 33.61 -7.22
N SER A 122 34.60 34.57 -6.69
CA SER A 122 34.16 35.50 -5.63
C SER A 122 33.00 36.44 -6.03
N GLY A 123 32.13 36.06 -6.88
CA GLY A 123 30.93 36.74 -7.27
C GLY A 123 29.81 35.76 -7.62
N CYS A 124 30.04 34.46 -7.33
CA CYS A 124 29.01 33.45 -7.53
C CYS A 124 28.12 33.33 -6.31
N ARG A 125 26.83 33.44 -6.51
CA ARG A 125 25.84 33.10 -5.52
C ARG A 125 25.21 31.77 -5.91
N LEU A 126 25.42 30.76 -5.07
CA LEU A 126 24.75 29.47 -5.19
C LEU A 126 23.61 29.43 -4.18
N ALA A 127 22.41 29.24 -4.62
CA ALA A 127 21.28 28.91 -3.79
C ALA A 127 20.73 27.57 -4.24
N TYR A 128 20.68 26.59 -3.33
CA TYR A 128 20.07 25.29 -3.57
C TYR A 128 18.77 25.18 -2.79
N ASP A 129 17.67 25.04 -3.51
CA ASP A 129 16.39 24.64 -2.92
C ASP A 129 16.22 23.13 -3.06
N ALA A 130 16.40 22.41 -1.96
CA ALA A 130 16.29 20.96 -1.92
C ALA A 130 14.86 20.46 -2.19
N LYS A 131 13.83 21.28 -1.97
CA LYS A 131 12.43 20.92 -2.24
C LYS A 131 12.09 21.08 -3.72
N ALA A 132 12.53 22.18 -4.30
CA ALA A 132 12.30 22.48 -5.70
C ALA A 132 13.34 21.83 -6.62
N ARG A 133 14.44 21.26 -6.07
CA ARG A 133 15.60 20.77 -6.83
C ARG A 133 16.18 21.82 -7.77
N ILE A 134 16.07 23.08 -7.41
CA ILE A 134 16.58 24.21 -8.18
C ILE A 134 17.93 24.61 -7.61
N ILE A 135 18.92 24.69 -8.49
CA ILE A 135 20.22 25.29 -8.18
C ILE A 135 20.31 26.59 -8.95
N ASP A 136 20.28 27.69 -8.22
CA ASP A 136 20.48 29.03 -8.77
C ASP A 136 21.98 29.34 -8.77
N PHE A 137 22.55 29.45 -9.94
CA PHE A 137 23.97 29.77 -10.13
C PHE A 137 24.10 31.16 -10.76
N ASN A 138 24.32 32.17 -9.95
CA ASN A 138 24.41 33.55 -10.40
C ASN A 138 25.88 34.01 -10.44
N LEU A 139 26.38 34.34 -11.63
CA LEU A 139 27.73 34.82 -11.83
C LEU A 139 27.74 36.35 -11.84
N THR A 140 28.42 36.99 -10.90
CA THR A 140 28.60 38.44 -10.84
C THR A 140 30.09 38.81 -10.92
N GLY A 141 30.42 40.00 -11.39
CA GLY A 141 31.79 40.54 -11.49
C GLY A 141 32.58 40.15 -12.73
N PRO A 142 33.92 40.03 -12.68
CA PRO A 142 34.74 39.86 -13.88
C PRO A 142 34.48 38.59 -14.69
N LEU A 143 33.83 37.58 -14.09
CA LEU A 143 33.43 36.34 -14.75
C LEU A 143 32.21 36.53 -15.69
N SER A 144 31.51 37.63 -15.54
CA SER A 144 30.40 38.00 -16.44
C SER A 144 30.80 38.06 -17.91
N LYS A 145 32.08 38.30 -18.22
CA LYS A 145 32.62 38.33 -19.58
C LYS A 145 32.82 36.95 -20.21
N VAL A 146 32.72 35.87 -19.42
CA VAL A 146 32.89 34.50 -19.92
C VAL A 146 31.50 33.83 -19.91
N LYS A 147 30.73 34.12 -20.95
CA LYS A 147 29.46 33.43 -21.22
C LYS A 147 29.70 31.90 -21.15
N ASN A 148 28.89 31.11 -20.48
CA ASN A 148 29.01 29.66 -20.30
C ASN A 148 29.97 29.14 -19.21
N THR A 149 30.60 29.99 -18.42
CA THR A 149 31.54 29.51 -17.38
C THR A 149 30.86 28.58 -16.36
N GLY A 150 29.65 28.91 -15.91
CA GLY A 150 28.92 28.11 -14.94
C GLY A 150 28.60 26.70 -15.43
N LEU A 151 28.06 26.57 -16.62
CA LEU A 151 27.77 25.29 -17.26
C LEU A 151 29.05 24.45 -17.44
N PHE A 152 30.14 25.09 -17.88
CA PHE A 152 31.41 24.42 -18.08
C PHE A 152 32.02 23.93 -16.77
N ILE A 153 32.01 24.72 -15.70
CA ILE A 153 32.56 24.34 -14.40
C ILE A 153 31.80 23.10 -13.88
N MET A 154 30.46 23.10 -13.95
CA MET A 154 29.63 21.98 -13.55
C MET A 154 29.98 20.70 -14.33
N LEU A 155 30.06 20.80 -15.65
CA LEU A 155 30.37 19.65 -16.51
C LEU A 155 31.78 19.13 -16.30
N ASN A 156 32.78 20.01 -16.11
CA ASN A 156 34.14 19.59 -15.87
C ASN A 156 34.33 18.79 -14.59
N GLU A 157 33.66 19.19 -13.51
CA GLU A 157 33.72 18.45 -12.26
C GLU A 157 33.03 17.08 -12.32
N LEU A 158 31.92 16.99 -13.05
CA LEU A 158 31.28 15.71 -13.29
C LEU A 158 32.21 14.76 -14.06
N MET A 159 32.93 15.28 -15.06
CA MET A 159 33.90 14.50 -15.83
C MET A 159 35.10 14.07 -14.98
N GLU A 160 35.58 14.93 -14.09
CA GLU A 160 36.68 14.57 -13.14
C GLU A 160 36.26 13.47 -12.17
N LYS A 161 34.98 13.36 -11.85
CA LYS A 161 34.41 12.28 -11.02
C LYS A 161 34.06 11.02 -11.81
N GLY A 162 34.34 10.97 -13.10
CA GLY A 162 34.14 9.81 -13.96
C GLY A 162 32.75 9.71 -14.62
N TYR A 163 31.94 10.74 -14.51
CA TYR A 163 30.70 10.85 -15.27
C TYR A 163 30.96 11.35 -16.68
N LYS A 164 30.10 10.97 -17.62
CA LYS A 164 30.10 11.54 -18.97
C LYS A 164 28.94 12.51 -19.09
N ALA A 165 29.12 13.60 -19.80
CA ALA A 165 28.06 14.54 -20.06
C ALA A 165 27.87 14.71 -21.58
N SER A 166 26.63 14.84 -22.03
CA SER A 166 26.29 15.16 -23.41
C SER A 166 25.19 16.22 -23.46
N ILE A 167 25.26 17.08 -24.48
CA ILE A 167 24.27 18.11 -24.78
C ILE A 167 23.85 17.92 -26.23
N ASP A 168 22.54 17.92 -26.49
CA ASP A 168 21.99 17.65 -27.81
C ASP A 168 22.55 16.36 -28.46
N GLY A 169 22.79 15.32 -27.65
CA GLY A 169 23.34 14.04 -28.07
C GLY A 169 24.84 14.05 -28.41
N LYS A 170 25.53 15.17 -28.21
CA LYS A 170 26.99 15.28 -28.42
C LYS A 170 27.70 15.25 -27.07
N GLN A 171 28.66 14.35 -26.93
CA GLN A 171 29.46 14.22 -25.71
C GLN A 171 30.36 15.45 -25.52
N VAL A 172 30.40 15.97 -24.29
CA VAL A 172 31.30 17.02 -23.86
C VAL A 172 32.52 16.37 -23.22
N THR A 173 33.70 16.59 -23.74
CA THR A 173 34.95 16.08 -23.19
C THR A 173 35.89 17.20 -22.71
N ASN A 174 35.68 18.40 -23.19
CA ASN A 174 36.48 19.59 -22.80
C ASN A 174 35.73 20.89 -23.15
N ALA A 175 36.27 22.02 -22.73
CA ALA A 175 35.70 23.36 -23.00
C ALA A 175 35.58 23.71 -24.49
N ALA A 176 36.41 23.13 -25.33
CA ALA A 176 36.35 23.42 -26.78
C ALA A 176 35.09 22.80 -27.42
N ASP A 177 34.68 21.62 -26.95
CA ASP A 177 33.47 20.93 -27.45
C ASP A 177 32.22 21.79 -27.26
N LEU A 178 32.10 22.49 -26.12
CA LEU A 178 31.00 23.42 -25.86
C LEU A 178 30.92 24.56 -26.90
N LYS A 179 32.05 25.07 -27.39
CA LYS A 179 32.08 26.17 -28.37
C LYS A 179 31.55 25.74 -29.71
N GLU A 180 31.62 24.46 -30.03
CA GLU A 180 31.12 23.88 -31.29
C GLU A 180 29.65 23.46 -31.23
N MET A 181 29.00 23.62 -30.08
CA MET A 181 27.62 23.24 -29.86
C MET A 181 26.66 24.40 -30.17
N SER A 182 25.50 24.09 -30.73
CA SER A 182 24.45 25.07 -31.03
C SER A 182 23.98 25.82 -29.77
N VAL A 183 24.01 25.17 -28.61
CA VAL A 183 23.68 25.79 -27.33
C VAL A 183 24.61 26.91 -26.94
N PHE A 184 25.91 26.82 -27.28
CA PHE A 184 26.87 27.87 -27.01
C PHE A 184 26.60 29.14 -27.84
N GLU A 185 26.26 28.98 -29.12
CA GLU A 185 25.88 30.08 -29.99
C GLU A 185 24.58 30.74 -29.49
N ARG A 186 23.59 29.94 -29.09
CA ARG A 186 22.34 30.45 -28.52
C ARG A 186 22.59 31.26 -27.24
N ILE A 187 23.37 30.76 -26.28
CA ILE A 187 23.72 31.47 -25.05
C ILE A 187 24.53 32.74 -25.38
N SER A 188 25.42 32.69 -26.37
CA SER A 188 26.26 33.82 -26.73
C SER A 188 25.48 34.97 -27.34
N ASN A 189 24.34 34.69 -27.96
CA ASN A 189 23.46 35.65 -28.59
C ASN A 189 22.29 36.10 -27.71
N MET A 190 22.23 35.67 -26.41
CA MET A 190 21.18 36.10 -25.49
C MET A 190 21.24 37.61 -25.22
N GLU A 191 20.08 38.24 -25.17
CA GLU A 191 19.88 39.60 -24.70
C GLU A 191 19.42 39.59 -23.23
N LYS A 192 19.51 40.74 -22.55
CA LYS A 192 19.04 40.87 -21.16
C LYS A 192 17.53 40.54 -21.08
N GLY A 193 17.16 39.65 -20.18
CA GLY A 193 15.80 39.14 -20.01
C GLY A 193 15.52 37.82 -20.73
N ASP A 194 16.43 37.33 -21.58
CA ASP A 194 16.26 36.05 -22.25
C ASP A 194 16.47 34.87 -21.36
N THR A 195 15.77 33.76 -21.66
CA THR A 195 15.94 32.46 -21.06
C THR A 195 16.05 31.37 -22.11
N ILE A 196 16.98 30.44 -21.93
CA ILE A 196 17.17 29.29 -22.85
C ILE A 196 17.17 28.00 -22.07
N PRO A 197 16.23 27.07 -22.35
CA PRO A 197 16.30 25.72 -21.79
C PRO A 197 17.40 24.89 -22.47
N VAL A 198 18.14 24.15 -21.68
CA VAL A 198 19.20 23.23 -22.11
C VAL A 198 19.03 21.91 -21.40
N VAL A 199 19.11 20.81 -22.14
CA VAL A 199 19.12 19.47 -21.53
C VAL A 199 20.54 18.92 -21.56
N VAL A 200 21.01 18.52 -20.39
CA VAL A 200 22.31 17.87 -20.21
C VAL A 200 22.09 16.44 -19.76
N ASP A 201 22.47 15.48 -20.58
CA ASP A 201 22.45 14.07 -20.20
C ASP A 201 23.74 13.71 -19.47
N VAL A 202 23.63 13.27 -18.23
CA VAL A 202 24.75 12.81 -17.43
C VAL A 202 24.72 11.28 -17.37
N THR A 203 25.78 10.64 -17.87
CA THR A 203 25.91 9.18 -17.91
C THR A 203 26.88 8.70 -16.84
N ALA A 204 26.42 7.80 -15.96
CA ALA A 204 27.24 7.12 -14.96
C ALA A 204 28.10 6.00 -15.56
N ALA A 205 29.05 5.49 -14.79
CA ALA A 205 29.95 4.41 -15.22
C ALA A 205 29.23 3.08 -15.53
N ASP A 206 28.08 2.84 -14.91
CA ASP A 206 27.20 1.68 -15.16
C ASP A 206 26.32 1.82 -16.41
N GLY A 207 26.40 2.97 -17.10
CA GLY A 207 25.60 3.28 -18.28
C GLY A 207 24.27 3.98 -18.00
N THR A 208 23.93 4.24 -16.74
CA THR A 208 22.72 4.99 -16.38
C THR A 208 22.81 6.41 -16.89
N VAL A 209 21.80 6.85 -17.65
CA VAL A 209 21.70 8.23 -18.19
C VAL A 209 20.65 8.99 -17.43
N VAL A 210 21.01 10.17 -16.91
CA VAL A 210 20.09 11.08 -16.22
C VAL A 210 20.05 12.39 -16.98
N PRO A 211 18.94 12.76 -17.58
CA PRO A 211 18.76 14.07 -18.20
C PRO A 211 18.54 15.14 -17.12
N PHE A 212 19.26 16.23 -17.21
CA PHE A 212 19.08 17.43 -16.39
C PHE A 212 18.55 18.57 -17.27
N GLY A 213 17.37 19.09 -16.94
CA GLY A 213 16.90 20.36 -17.46
C GLY A 213 17.64 21.50 -16.80
N ILE A 214 18.22 22.38 -17.60
CA ILE A 214 18.91 23.58 -17.15
C ILE A 214 18.28 24.77 -17.85
N ILE A 215 17.92 25.82 -17.11
CA ILE A 215 17.53 27.11 -17.66
C ILE A 215 18.73 28.05 -17.54
N VAL A 216 19.22 28.51 -18.65
CA VAL A 216 20.18 29.60 -18.70
C VAL A 216 19.41 30.90 -18.89
N SER A 217 19.54 31.83 -17.95
CA SER A 217 18.89 33.13 -18.01
C SER A 217 19.90 34.26 -18.05
N TYR A 218 19.59 35.35 -18.75
CA TYR A 218 20.36 36.59 -18.70
C TYR A 218 19.53 37.63 -17.91
N PRO A 219 19.82 37.83 -16.59
CA PRO A 219 19.01 38.70 -15.75
C PRO A 219 18.91 40.14 -16.30
N ASN A 220 17.73 40.73 -16.13
CA ASN A 220 17.45 42.10 -16.63
C ASN A 220 17.85 43.20 -15.62
N GLU A 221 18.54 42.84 -14.53
CA GLU A 221 18.94 43.80 -13.50
C GLU A 221 20.12 44.69 -13.96
N GLU A 222 20.08 45.98 -13.64
CA GLU A 222 21.07 46.98 -14.13
C GLU A 222 22.49 46.69 -13.67
N ASN A 223 22.70 45.97 -12.58
CA ASN A 223 24.01 45.68 -12.00
C ASN A 223 24.49 44.22 -12.15
N VAL A 224 23.76 43.41 -12.88
CA VAL A 224 24.13 42.02 -13.15
C VAL A 224 24.61 41.86 -14.59
N GLU A 225 25.91 41.63 -14.75
CA GLU A 225 26.51 41.29 -16.03
C GLU A 225 26.87 39.79 -16.01
N GLY A 226 26.03 38.94 -16.51
CA GLY A 226 26.29 37.51 -16.61
C GLY A 226 25.02 36.68 -16.76
N HIS A 227 25.20 35.38 -17.00
CA HIS A 227 24.09 34.43 -17.13
C HIS A 227 23.92 33.66 -15.82
N ALA A 228 22.68 33.51 -15.38
CA ALA A 228 22.29 32.59 -14.32
C ALA A 228 21.94 31.23 -14.92
N VAL A 229 22.26 30.16 -14.20
CA VAL A 229 21.92 28.81 -14.60
C VAL A 229 21.10 28.20 -13.47
N ALA A 230 19.87 27.82 -13.76
CA ALA A 230 18.99 27.12 -12.82
C ALA A 230 18.63 25.73 -13.35
N PHE A 231 18.43 24.77 -12.46
CA PHE A 231 17.87 23.47 -12.85
C PHE A 231 16.36 23.59 -12.94
N ASP A 232 15.79 23.16 -14.06
CA ASP A 232 14.36 23.12 -14.27
C ASP A 232 13.80 21.75 -13.85
N ASN A 233 12.93 21.75 -12.85
CA ASN A 233 12.29 20.54 -12.37
C ASN A 233 11.24 19.98 -13.33
N GLU A 234 10.63 20.79 -14.18
CA GLU A 234 9.61 20.31 -15.13
C GLU A 234 10.21 19.46 -16.24
N VAL A 235 11.49 19.68 -16.59
CA VAL A 235 12.22 18.86 -17.56
C VAL A 235 12.81 17.61 -16.93
N LEU A 236 12.88 17.53 -15.60
CA LEU A 236 13.28 16.36 -14.83
C LEU A 236 12.12 15.35 -14.64
N THR A 237 11.22 15.21 -15.57
CA THR A 237 10.37 14.02 -15.65
C THR A 237 11.26 12.84 -16.03
N ASN A 238 11.99 12.41 -15.02
CA ASN A 238 12.92 11.31 -15.15
C ASN A 238 12.14 10.01 -15.03
N PRO A 239 11.98 9.22 -16.09
CA PRO A 239 11.38 7.89 -16.01
C PRO A 239 12.16 6.95 -15.07
N GLN A 240 13.34 7.36 -14.59
CA GLN A 240 14.18 6.61 -13.68
C GLN A 240 13.92 6.92 -12.19
N ASN A 241 13.03 7.86 -11.87
CA ASN A 241 12.55 8.08 -10.50
C ASN A 241 11.34 7.19 -10.15
N GLU A 242 11.10 6.15 -10.92
CA GLU A 242 9.98 5.27 -10.67
C GLU A 242 10.22 4.50 -9.37
N GLN A 243 9.32 4.72 -8.44
CA GLN A 243 9.16 3.84 -7.31
C GLN A 243 8.59 2.50 -7.80
N GLU A 244 8.95 1.43 -7.10
CA GLU A 244 8.27 0.15 -7.18
C GLU A 244 6.75 0.40 -7.13
N SER A 245 5.99 -0.23 -8.00
CA SER A 245 4.54 -0.14 -7.95
C SER A 245 4.00 -0.74 -6.65
N ALA A 246 2.80 -0.34 -6.24
CA ALA A 246 2.17 -0.91 -5.06
C ALA A 246 2.00 -2.43 -5.17
N VAL A 247 1.70 -2.96 -6.37
CA VAL A 247 1.59 -4.40 -6.63
C VAL A 247 2.93 -5.12 -6.44
N GLU A 248 4.04 -4.58 -6.97
CA GLU A 248 5.39 -5.15 -6.77
C GLU A 248 5.78 -5.13 -5.29
N THR A 249 5.44 -4.06 -4.56
CA THR A 249 5.63 -3.96 -3.11
C THR A 249 4.88 -5.08 -2.37
N ILE A 250 3.62 -5.33 -2.74
CA ILE A 250 2.81 -6.42 -2.15
C ILE A 250 3.41 -7.78 -2.52
N GLN A 251 3.82 -8.00 -3.77
CA GLN A 251 4.47 -9.24 -4.20
C GLN A 251 5.72 -9.54 -3.38
N ARG A 252 6.54 -8.53 -3.13
CA ARG A 252 7.72 -8.63 -2.28
C ARG A 252 7.34 -8.95 -0.83
N ALA A 253 6.30 -8.31 -0.30
CA ALA A 253 5.82 -8.53 1.06
C ALA A 253 5.16 -9.90 1.27
N LEU A 254 4.67 -10.57 0.22
CA LEU A 254 4.14 -11.94 0.32
C LEU A 254 5.18 -12.97 0.75
N ALA A 255 6.48 -12.70 0.53
CA ALA A 255 7.55 -13.55 1.02
C ALA A 255 7.65 -13.54 2.56
N THR A 256 7.11 -12.51 3.21
CA THR A 256 7.05 -12.37 4.66
C THR A 256 5.66 -12.79 5.15
N ALA A 257 5.57 -13.99 5.72
CA ALA A 257 4.32 -14.45 6.34
C ALA A 257 4.01 -13.63 7.60
N GLY A 258 2.74 -13.40 7.88
CA GLY A 258 2.33 -12.80 9.16
C GLY A 258 1.33 -11.66 9.07
N TRP A 259 1.03 -11.13 7.88
CA TRP A 259 -0.01 -10.13 7.65
C TRP A 259 -1.18 -10.71 6.83
N TYR A 260 -2.35 -10.08 6.91
CA TYR A 260 -3.57 -10.52 6.21
C TYR A 260 -4.19 -9.41 5.36
N VAL A 261 -4.32 -8.20 5.87
CA VAL A 261 -4.92 -7.07 5.16
C VAL A 261 -3.82 -6.08 4.77
N VAL A 262 -3.77 -5.70 3.49
CA VAL A 262 -2.91 -4.62 3.01
C VAL A 262 -3.68 -3.30 3.01
N CYS A 263 -3.06 -2.25 3.54
CA CYS A 263 -3.59 -0.90 3.64
C CYS A 263 -2.62 0.09 2.98
N PRO A 264 -3.00 0.79 1.92
CA PRO A 264 -2.18 1.82 1.32
C PRO A 264 -2.18 3.08 2.19
N ALA A 265 -1.04 3.76 2.24
CA ALA A 265 -0.84 5.05 2.87
C ALA A 265 0.04 5.94 1.99
N GLY A 266 -0.55 6.97 1.38
CA GLY A 266 0.14 7.84 0.43
C GLY A 266 0.47 7.15 -0.91
N VAL A 267 -0.30 6.15 -1.29
CA VAL A 267 -0.29 5.52 -2.61
C VAL A 267 -1.36 6.17 -3.46
N ASP A 268 -1.05 6.45 -4.71
CA ASP A 268 -2.00 7.02 -5.66
C ASP A 268 -3.21 6.11 -5.86
N SER A 269 -4.41 6.67 -5.79
CA SER A 269 -5.67 5.96 -5.98
C SER A 269 -5.81 5.30 -7.36
N GLU A 270 -5.11 5.80 -8.38
CA GLU A 270 -5.04 5.17 -9.70
C GLU A 270 -4.47 3.74 -9.65
N GLN A 271 -3.68 3.40 -8.63
CA GLN A 271 -3.14 2.05 -8.43
C GLN A 271 -4.11 1.10 -7.71
N TYR A 272 -5.22 1.59 -7.11
CA TYR A 272 -6.08 0.78 -6.24
C TYR A 272 -6.79 -0.35 -6.99
N GLU A 273 -7.24 -0.11 -8.21
CA GLU A 273 -7.84 -1.16 -9.05
C GLU A 273 -6.84 -2.29 -9.35
N ALA A 274 -5.58 -1.95 -9.65
CA ALA A 274 -4.52 -2.94 -9.88
C ALA A 274 -4.18 -3.73 -8.61
N ILE A 275 -4.17 -3.07 -7.44
CA ILE A 275 -4.00 -3.73 -6.14
C ILE A 275 -5.15 -4.70 -5.89
N ALA A 276 -6.40 -4.26 -6.10
CA ALA A 276 -7.60 -5.08 -5.90
C ALA A 276 -7.56 -6.33 -6.78
N ALA A 277 -7.30 -6.16 -8.08
CA ALA A 277 -7.18 -7.27 -9.03
C ALA A 277 -6.07 -8.27 -8.63
N TYR A 278 -4.94 -7.78 -8.16
CA TYR A 278 -3.86 -8.65 -7.70
C TYR A 278 -4.22 -9.38 -6.40
N VAL A 279 -4.73 -8.67 -5.39
CA VAL A 279 -5.10 -9.24 -4.09
C VAL A 279 -6.23 -10.26 -4.23
N GLU A 280 -7.13 -10.10 -5.19
CA GLU A 280 -8.18 -11.09 -5.50
C GLU A 280 -7.61 -12.47 -5.84
N THR A 281 -6.41 -12.53 -6.43
CA THR A 281 -5.70 -13.78 -6.73
C THR A 281 -4.93 -14.34 -5.53
N GLN A 282 -4.86 -13.59 -4.42
CA GLN A 282 -4.11 -13.96 -3.23
C GLN A 282 -5.03 -14.27 -2.05
N LYS A 283 -4.50 -14.95 -0.98
CA LYS A 283 -5.23 -15.10 0.28
C LYS A 283 -4.94 -13.96 1.23
N LYS A 284 -5.18 -12.81 0.78
CA LYS A 284 -5.04 -11.55 1.51
C LYS A 284 -6.29 -10.71 1.25
N MET A 285 -6.44 -9.65 1.97
CA MET A 285 -7.47 -8.66 1.71
C MET A 285 -6.83 -7.29 1.51
N PHE A 286 -7.51 -6.43 0.80
CA PHE A 286 -7.13 -5.06 0.52
C PHE A 286 -8.13 -4.11 1.16
N CYS A 287 -7.66 -3.15 1.98
CA CYS A 287 -8.51 -2.14 2.60
C CYS A 287 -7.98 -0.75 2.24
N TYR A 288 -8.81 0.09 1.63
CA TYR A 288 -8.45 1.43 1.18
C TYR A 288 -9.43 2.47 1.70
N THR A 289 -8.96 3.71 1.83
CA THR A 289 -9.83 4.86 2.11
C THR A 289 -10.29 5.48 0.79
N GLU A 290 -11.58 5.78 0.71
CA GLU A 290 -12.24 6.46 -0.40
C GLU A 290 -12.67 7.85 0.05
N ASN A 291 -12.19 8.90 -0.61
CA ASN A 291 -12.51 10.28 -0.23
C ASN A 291 -13.40 10.98 -1.26
N ASP A 292 -13.46 10.47 -2.49
CA ASP A 292 -14.08 11.13 -3.65
C ASP A 292 -15.29 10.38 -4.22
N PHE A 293 -15.96 9.54 -3.42
CA PHE A 293 -17.10 8.75 -3.86
C PHE A 293 -18.25 9.61 -4.40
N PHE A 294 -18.50 10.78 -3.81
CA PHE A 294 -19.57 11.71 -4.19
C PHE A 294 -19.12 12.84 -5.12
N GLY A 295 -18.04 12.66 -5.86
CA GLY A 295 -17.33 13.64 -6.66
C GLY A 295 -18.22 14.73 -7.28
N ALA A 296 -17.91 15.98 -6.99
CA ALA A 296 -18.64 17.12 -7.50
C ALA A 296 -18.37 17.30 -9.00
N GLY A 297 -19.31 16.87 -9.83
CA GLY A 297 -19.35 17.25 -11.24
C GLY A 297 -18.99 16.18 -12.26
N SER A 298 -18.94 14.90 -11.90
CA SER A 298 -18.84 13.86 -12.93
C SER A 298 -20.24 13.48 -13.46
N ASP A 299 -20.44 13.52 -14.75
CA ASP A 299 -21.63 12.99 -15.45
C ASP A 299 -21.79 11.45 -15.27
N GLU A 300 -20.83 10.81 -14.61
CA GLU A 300 -20.75 9.34 -14.44
C GLU A 300 -21.37 8.80 -13.13
N GLY A 301 -21.89 9.66 -12.25
CA GLY A 301 -22.49 9.24 -10.97
C GLY A 301 -21.45 8.87 -9.90
N ASN A 302 -21.94 8.37 -8.75
CA ASN A 302 -21.10 7.94 -7.63
C ASN A 302 -20.25 6.73 -8.03
N LYS A 303 -18.93 6.88 -8.06
CA LYS A 303 -18.00 5.84 -8.48
C LYS A 303 -16.87 5.70 -7.47
N SER A 304 -16.61 4.48 -7.05
CA SER A 304 -15.46 4.15 -6.21
C SER A 304 -14.19 3.93 -7.05
N TYR A 305 -13.01 4.13 -6.43
CA TYR A 305 -11.70 3.82 -7.00
C TYR A 305 -11.53 2.35 -7.37
N VAL A 306 -12.31 1.45 -6.75
CA VAL A 306 -12.26 0.01 -6.96
C VAL A 306 -13.63 -0.50 -7.36
N GLY A 307 -13.71 -1.32 -8.41
CA GLY A 307 -14.93 -1.93 -8.90
C GLY A 307 -15.65 -2.79 -7.85
N ASP A 308 -16.90 -3.16 -8.15
CA ASP A 308 -17.81 -3.90 -7.27
C ASP A 308 -17.74 -5.43 -7.44
N VAL A 309 -16.72 -5.93 -8.14
CA VAL A 309 -16.53 -7.36 -8.43
C VAL A 309 -15.55 -8.06 -7.48
N TYR A 310 -14.87 -7.31 -6.60
CA TYR A 310 -13.78 -7.82 -5.77
C TYR A 310 -14.26 -8.26 -4.40
N PHE A 311 -14.18 -9.56 -4.13
CA PHE A 311 -14.54 -10.17 -2.84
C PHE A 311 -13.51 -9.94 -1.75
N ARG A 312 -12.30 -9.50 -2.11
CA ARG A 312 -11.19 -9.30 -1.17
C ARG A 312 -10.82 -7.84 -0.96
N SER A 313 -11.59 -6.92 -1.53
CA SER A 313 -11.36 -5.48 -1.40
C SER A 313 -12.42 -4.83 -0.51
N ILE A 314 -11.99 -3.96 0.40
CA ILE A 314 -12.79 -3.26 1.40
C ILE A 314 -12.60 -1.77 1.20
N GLY A 315 -13.62 -1.07 0.74
CA GLY A 315 -13.63 0.38 0.66
C GLY A 315 -14.17 0.99 1.96
N VAL A 316 -13.48 1.98 2.51
CA VAL A 316 -13.91 2.73 3.68
C VAL A 316 -14.01 4.20 3.30
N PHE A 317 -15.21 4.74 3.28
CA PHE A 317 -15.43 6.13 2.92
C PHE A 317 -15.08 7.07 4.10
N GLY A 318 -14.28 8.09 3.79
CA GLY A 318 -13.95 9.21 4.67
C GLY A 318 -14.22 10.51 3.95
N LYS A 319 -15.15 11.33 4.44
CA LYS A 319 -15.46 12.63 3.83
C LYS A 319 -14.26 13.55 4.02
N GLU A 320 -13.70 14.06 2.91
CA GLU A 320 -12.79 15.19 2.96
C GLU A 320 -13.56 16.48 3.24
N SER A 321 -12.95 17.35 4.04
CA SER A 321 -13.44 18.71 4.17
C SER A 321 -12.87 19.56 3.06
N THR A 322 -13.70 19.96 2.13
CA THR A 322 -13.35 20.92 1.06
C THR A 322 -13.53 22.37 1.52
N GLU A 323 -14.09 22.60 2.70
CA GLU A 323 -14.35 23.94 3.22
C GLU A 323 -13.39 24.33 4.34
N GLN A 324 -12.93 25.56 4.30
CA GLN A 324 -11.97 26.19 5.21
C GLN A 324 -12.45 26.23 6.67
N GLU A 325 -13.68 25.82 6.95
CA GLU A 325 -14.28 25.77 8.29
C GLU A 325 -13.95 24.49 9.08
N ILE A 326 -13.41 23.46 8.44
CA ILE A 326 -12.97 22.24 9.14
C ILE A 326 -11.45 22.15 9.02
N VAL A 327 -10.77 23.14 9.58
CA VAL A 327 -9.30 23.21 9.69
C VAL A 327 -8.71 22.09 10.56
N ASP A 328 -9.55 21.29 11.20
CA ASP A 328 -9.16 20.33 12.24
C ASP A 328 -9.44 18.86 11.90
N ILE A 329 -9.69 18.48 10.64
CA ILE A 329 -9.67 17.04 10.30
C ILE A 329 -8.19 16.63 10.26
N PRO A 330 -7.73 15.82 11.21
CA PRO A 330 -6.34 15.44 11.24
C PRO A 330 -6.01 14.58 10.00
N ALA A 331 -4.78 14.68 9.51
CA ALA A 331 -4.23 13.82 8.46
C ALA A 331 -4.50 12.32 8.69
N ALA A 332 -4.69 11.93 9.95
CA ALA A 332 -5.14 10.60 10.36
C ALA A 332 -6.43 10.12 9.68
N ASN A 333 -7.34 11.02 9.29
CA ASN A 333 -8.61 10.65 8.65
C ASN A 333 -8.44 10.13 7.22
N HIS A 334 -7.32 10.41 6.56
CA HIS A 334 -6.98 9.81 5.27
C HIS A 334 -6.66 8.31 5.40
N TYR A 335 -6.50 7.79 6.63
CA TYR A 335 -6.13 6.39 6.92
C TYR A 335 -7.21 5.65 7.71
N LEU A 336 -8.50 5.92 7.40
CA LEU A 336 -9.63 5.18 7.95
C LEU A 336 -9.56 3.69 7.63
N ASN A 337 -9.00 3.32 6.48
CA ASN A 337 -8.70 1.94 6.10
C ASN A 337 -7.85 1.22 7.15
N VAL A 338 -6.81 1.88 7.64
CA VAL A 338 -5.91 1.31 8.66
C VAL A 338 -6.63 1.15 10.00
N ALA A 339 -7.35 2.21 10.44
CA ALA A 339 -8.14 2.16 11.67
C ALA A 339 -9.17 1.03 11.63
N PHE A 340 -9.91 0.92 10.52
CA PHE A 340 -10.93 -0.10 10.29
C PHE A 340 -10.33 -1.51 10.31
N ALA A 341 -9.27 -1.74 9.52
CA ALA A 341 -8.64 -3.05 9.39
C ALA A 341 -8.03 -3.50 10.73
N VAL A 342 -7.23 -2.65 11.40
CA VAL A 342 -6.60 -2.99 12.68
C VAL A 342 -7.65 -3.28 13.75
N LYS A 343 -8.69 -2.43 13.84
CA LYS A 343 -9.76 -2.63 14.83
C LYS A 343 -10.51 -3.93 14.61
N TRP A 344 -10.84 -4.25 13.36
CA TRP A 344 -11.53 -5.48 13.00
C TRP A 344 -10.65 -6.70 13.24
N LEU A 345 -9.38 -6.67 12.82
CA LEU A 345 -8.44 -7.78 12.98
C LEU A 345 -8.04 -8.04 14.44
N GLY A 346 -8.25 -7.07 15.33
CA GLY A 346 -8.01 -7.22 16.77
C GLY A 346 -8.94 -8.24 17.47
N TYR A 347 -9.92 -8.79 16.76
CA TYR A 347 -10.81 -9.87 17.24
C TYR A 347 -10.42 -11.20 16.60
N SER A 348 -10.71 -12.30 17.29
CA SER A 348 -10.49 -13.65 16.74
C SER A 348 -11.41 -13.90 15.53
N SER A 349 -10.88 -14.53 14.49
CA SER A 349 -11.64 -14.87 13.29
C SER A 349 -12.87 -15.75 13.62
N GLY A 350 -14.03 -15.34 13.18
CA GLY A 350 -15.32 -15.98 13.44
C GLY A 350 -16.08 -15.46 14.66
N SER A 351 -15.44 -14.65 15.53
CA SER A 351 -16.10 -14.05 16.71
C SER A 351 -16.56 -12.62 16.50
N GLU A 352 -16.37 -12.09 15.31
CA GLU A 352 -16.52 -10.66 15.03
C GLU A 352 -17.40 -10.38 13.83
N THR A 353 -17.78 -9.10 13.71
CA THR A 353 -18.18 -8.44 12.47
C THR A 353 -17.36 -7.15 12.35
N ALA A 354 -17.13 -6.67 11.14
CA ALA A 354 -16.44 -5.41 10.92
C ALA A 354 -17.33 -4.17 11.18
N ALA A 355 -18.65 -4.35 11.28
CA ALA A 355 -19.59 -3.31 11.67
C ALA A 355 -19.59 -3.04 13.18
N PHE A 356 -20.10 -1.86 13.57
CA PHE A 356 -20.31 -1.41 14.96
C PHE A 356 -19.04 -1.33 15.79
N LYS A 357 -17.91 -1.03 15.16
CA LYS A 357 -16.63 -0.84 15.85
C LYS A 357 -16.36 0.63 16.10
N ALA A 358 -15.94 0.95 17.32
CA ALA A 358 -15.42 2.27 17.65
C ALA A 358 -13.96 2.35 17.22
N LEU A 359 -13.64 3.33 16.38
CA LEU A 359 -12.27 3.60 15.93
C LEU A 359 -11.64 4.70 16.81
N ALA A 360 -10.34 4.60 17.04
CA ALA A 360 -9.54 5.58 17.76
C ALA A 360 -8.58 6.30 16.80
N GLY A 361 -8.17 7.51 17.15
CA GLY A 361 -7.23 8.30 16.35
C GLY A 361 -7.79 8.88 15.04
N VAL A 362 -9.07 8.65 14.76
CA VAL A 362 -9.81 9.16 13.59
C VAL A 362 -11.17 9.72 14.00
N TYR A 363 -11.74 10.60 13.18
CA TYR A 363 -13.03 11.25 13.45
C TYR A 363 -14.15 10.69 12.56
N PRO A 364 -15.39 10.64 13.07
CA PRO A 364 -16.53 10.20 12.27
C PRO A 364 -16.84 11.21 11.16
N SER A 365 -17.20 10.69 9.98
CA SER A 365 -17.67 11.51 8.86
C SER A 365 -19.06 12.04 9.14
N GLU A 366 -19.31 13.30 8.80
CA GLU A 366 -20.65 13.89 8.84
C GLU A 366 -21.36 13.60 7.52
N LEU A 367 -22.29 12.64 7.55
CA LEU A 367 -23.03 12.16 6.38
C LEU A 367 -24.52 12.39 6.56
N THR A 368 -25.18 12.79 5.48
CA THR A 368 -26.65 12.80 5.40
C THR A 368 -27.19 11.37 5.28
N THR A 369 -28.46 11.17 5.59
CA THR A 369 -29.13 9.87 5.43
C THR A 369 -29.08 9.38 3.99
N THR A 370 -29.17 10.28 3.02
CA THR A 370 -29.08 9.94 1.59
C THR A 370 -27.69 9.43 1.23
N GLU A 371 -26.64 10.12 1.63
CA GLU A 371 -25.25 9.69 1.43
C GLU A 371 -24.98 8.33 2.09
N MET A 372 -25.45 8.14 3.34
CA MET A 372 -25.31 6.85 4.02
C MET A 372 -26.00 5.70 3.26
N ASN A 373 -27.17 5.93 2.69
CA ASN A 373 -27.86 4.91 1.90
C ASN A 373 -27.12 4.62 0.59
N GLN A 374 -26.64 5.64 -0.11
CA GLN A 374 -25.83 5.49 -1.32
C GLN A 374 -24.56 4.66 -1.06
N LEU A 375 -23.86 4.95 0.05
CA LEU A 375 -22.69 4.16 0.45
C LEU A 375 -23.05 2.70 0.78
N LYS A 376 -24.17 2.47 1.46
CA LYS A 376 -24.65 1.11 1.73
C LYS A 376 -24.96 0.34 0.45
N ASP A 377 -25.68 0.96 -0.46
CA ASP A 377 -26.05 0.36 -1.75
C ASP A 377 -24.82 0.04 -2.61
N ALA A 378 -23.75 0.84 -2.46
CA ALA A 378 -22.48 0.63 -3.11
C ALA A 378 -21.53 -0.31 -2.34
N ALA A 379 -21.98 -1.00 -1.29
CA ALA A 379 -21.17 -1.86 -0.42
C ALA A 379 -19.91 -1.17 0.17
N MET A 380 -20.00 0.15 0.39
CA MET A 380 -18.97 0.94 1.05
C MET A 380 -19.14 0.92 2.57
N ASN A 381 -18.04 0.86 3.28
CA ASN A 381 -18.00 1.00 4.73
C ASN A 381 -17.75 2.46 5.11
N PHE A 382 -18.22 2.89 6.25
CA PHE A 382 -18.00 4.24 6.73
C PHE A 382 -18.05 4.31 8.25
N PHE A 383 -17.44 5.38 8.81
CA PHE A 383 -17.38 5.63 10.24
C PHE A 383 -18.16 6.90 10.55
N VAL A 384 -19.21 6.78 11.36
CA VAL A 384 -20.16 7.86 11.64
C VAL A 384 -20.60 7.88 13.08
N LYS A 385 -21.18 9.01 13.49
CA LYS A 385 -21.81 9.16 14.80
C LYS A 385 -23.29 8.71 14.72
N VAL A 386 -23.63 7.68 15.49
CA VAL A 386 -25.01 7.22 15.68
C VAL A 386 -25.40 7.42 17.14
N GLY A 387 -26.32 8.35 17.38
CA GLY A 387 -26.66 8.77 18.74
C GLY A 387 -25.44 9.35 19.47
N ASN A 388 -25.00 8.68 20.53
CA ASN A 388 -23.82 9.08 21.31
C ASN A 388 -22.58 8.21 21.07
N LYS A 389 -22.58 7.40 20.03
CA LYS A 389 -21.50 6.47 19.68
C LYS A 389 -20.98 6.73 18.28
N ASN A 390 -19.66 6.72 18.16
CA ASN A 390 -18.98 6.71 16.86
C ASN A 390 -18.71 5.26 16.50
N ILE A 391 -19.26 4.78 15.38
CA ILE A 391 -19.22 3.38 14.99
C ILE A 391 -19.05 3.21 13.48
N THR A 392 -18.43 2.09 13.10
CA THR A 392 -18.39 1.64 11.71
C THR A 392 -19.74 1.07 11.28
N ILE A 393 -20.09 1.29 10.03
CA ILE A 393 -21.32 0.78 9.41
C ILE A 393 -20.96 -0.08 8.21
N ASN A 394 -21.80 -1.05 7.88
CA ASN A 394 -21.72 -2.10 6.89
C ASN A 394 -20.83 -3.29 7.35
N GLY A 395 -19.56 -3.31 7.04
CA GLY A 395 -18.67 -4.47 7.24
C GLY A 395 -18.61 -5.37 6.01
N MET A 396 -18.74 -4.79 4.81
CA MET A 396 -18.80 -5.49 3.52
C MET A 396 -17.54 -5.30 2.68
N THR A 397 -17.26 -6.26 1.82
CA THR A 397 -16.34 -6.15 0.70
C THR A 397 -17.00 -5.44 -0.48
N ARG A 398 -16.23 -5.05 -1.49
CA ARG A 398 -16.75 -4.38 -2.69
C ARG A 398 -17.76 -5.24 -3.47
N ALA A 399 -17.63 -6.55 -3.43
CA ALA A 399 -18.59 -7.47 -4.05
C ALA A 399 -19.87 -7.72 -3.19
N GLY A 400 -20.03 -7.01 -2.07
CA GLY A 400 -21.22 -7.12 -1.23
C GLY A 400 -21.21 -8.34 -0.30
N GLU A 401 -20.10 -9.06 -0.14
CA GLU A 401 -19.96 -10.13 0.85
C GLU A 401 -19.48 -9.56 2.19
N TRP A 402 -19.78 -10.24 3.29
CA TRP A 402 -19.34 -9.82 4.62
C TRP A 402 -17.85 -10.09 4.82
N CYS A 403 -17.12 -9.11 5.36
CA CYS A 403 -15.67 -9.20 5.59
C CYS A 403 -15.31 -10.36 6.54
N ASP A 404 -16.12 -10.55 7.59
CA ASP A 404 -15.95 -11.62 8.57
C ASP A 404 -16.13 -13.02 7.95
N VAL A 405 -17.06 -13.18 7.00
CA VAL A 405 -17.26 -14.44 6.28
C VAL A 405 -16.04 -14.81 5.44
N ILE A 406 -15.46 -13.84 4.72
CA ILE A 406 -14.25 -14.07 3.91
C ILE A 406 -13.06 -14.45 4.82
N ARG A 407 -12.84 -13.71 5.91
CA ARG A 407 -11.76 -13.98 6.87
C ARG A 407 -11.93 -15.33 7.54
N PHE A 408 -13.16 -15.65 7.98
CA PHE A 408 -13.46 -16.92 8.63
C PHE A 408 -13.27 -18.12 7.69
N ARG A 409 -13.69 -18.00 6.42
CA ARG A 409 -13.43 -19.02 5.39
C ARG A 409 -11.93 -19.29 5.24
N ASP A 410 -11.13 -18.22 5.11
CA ASP A 410 -9.69 -18.33 4.92
C ASP A 410 -9.00 -18.97 6.15
N TRP A 411 -9.45 -18.59 7.34
CA TRP A 411 -8.99 -19.17 8.60
C TRP A 411 -9.36 -20.66 8.70
N LEU A 412 -10.62 -21.04 8.45
CA LEU A 412 -11.09 -22.42 8.53
C LEU A 412 -10.35 -23.34 7.55
N GLN A 413 -10.12 -22.84 6.33
CA GLN A 413 -9.34 -23.55 5.32
C GLN A 413 -7.92 -23.80 5.81
N ASN A 414 -7.24 -22.80 6.34
CA ASN A 414 -5.88 -22.93 6.86
C ASN A 414 -5.80 -23.88 8.06
N ASP A 415 -6.73 -23.77 9.01
CA ASP A 415 -6.78 -24.64 10.19
C ASP A 415 -6.97 -26.12 9.79
N MET A 416 -7.89 -26.37 8.83
CA MET A 416 -8.14 -27.72 8.33
C MET A 416 -6.94 -28.30 7.59
N GLN A 417 -6.27 -27.50 6.74
CA GLN A 417 -5.04 -27.92 6.06
C GLN A 417 -3.93 -28.26 7.05
N LEU A 418 -3.70 -27.40 8.05
CA LEU A 418 -2.68 -27.64 9.08
C LEU A 418 -2.94 -28.91 9.87
N ARG A 419 -4.19 -29.17 10.27
CA ARG A 419 -4.56 -30.39 10.99
C ARG A 419 -4.33 -31.64 10.17
N VAL A 420 -4.70 -31.63 8.89
CA VAL A 420 -4.49 -32.77 7.99
C VAL A 420 -3.00 -32.99 7.70
N VAL A 421 -2.23 -31.93 7.49
CA VAL A 421 -0.76 -32.04 7.35
C VAL A 421 -0.13 -32.61 8.60
N ASN A 422 -0.50 -32.11 9.79
CA ASN A 422 0.00 -32.62 11.06
C ASN A 422 -0.35 -34.10 11.25
N LEU A 423 -1.57 -34.51 10.87
CA LEU A 423 -1.97 -35.93 10.91
C LEU A 423 -1.02 -36.80 10.07
N PHE A 424 -0.67 -36.37 8.86
CA PHE A 424 0.25 -37.12 8.00
C PHE A 424 1.69 -37.14 8.54
N VAL A 425 2.16 -36.06 9.13
CA VAL A 425 3.51 -35.96 9.71
C VAL A 425 3.65 -36.83 10.97
N GLN A 426 2.62 -36.86 11.81
CA GLN A 426 2.64 -37.58 13.08
C GLN A 426 2.46 -39.10 12.92
N ASN A 427 1.95 -39.57 11.79
CA ASN A 427 1.69 -40.99 11.55
C ASN A 427 2.63 -41.52 10.44
N PRO A 428 3.32 -42.65 10.68
CA PRO A 428 4.19 -43.25 9.66
C PRO A 428 3.44 -43.61 8.38
N LYS A 429 2.14 -43.95 8.49
CA LYS A 429 1.27 -44.30 7.38
C LYS A 429 -0.20 -44.18 7.78
N ILE A 430 -1.01 -43.58 6.92
CA ILE A 430 -2.47 -43.63 7.02
C ILE A 430 -2.97 -44.58 5.91
N PRO A 431 -3.52 -45.75 6.25
CA PRO A 431 -3.93 -46.73 5.23
C PRO A 431 -5.26 -46.36 4.60
N TYR A 432 -5.50 -46.83 3.36
CA TYR A 432 -6.80 -46.74 2.67
C TYR A 432 -7.79 -47.78 3.26
N THR A 433 -8.14 -47.63 4.50
CA THR A 433 -9.17 -48.36 5.22
C THR A 433 -10.16 -47.38 5.80
N ASP A 434 -11.34 -47.85 6.20
CA ASP A 434 -12.32 -46.96 6.82
C ASP A 434 -11.77 -46.28 8.07
N ASN A 435 -10.94 -46.99 8.87
CA ASN A 435 -10.25 -46.37 10.01
C ASN A 435 -9.27 -45.28 9.61
N GLY A 436 -8.50 -45.47 8.52
CA GLY A 436 -7.58 -44.42 8.04
C GLY A 436 -8.32 -43.20 7.45
N ILE A 437 -9.42 -43.43 6.76
CA ILE A 437 -10.29 -42.35 6.24
C ILE A 437 -10.95 -41.61 7.41
N ALA A 438 -11.39 -42.32 8.45
CA ALA A 438 -11.96 -41.71 9.64
C ALA A 438 -10.96 -40.81 10.39
N LEU A 439 -9.65 -41.09 10.35
CA LEU A 439 -8.65 -40.17 10.93
C LEU A 439 -8.65 -38.81 10.21
N VAL A 440 -8.76 -38.80 8.88
CA VAL A 440 -8.87 -37.56 8.10
C VAL A 440 -10.19 -36.85 8.43
N GLN A 441 -11.32 -37.59 8.47
CA GLN A 441 -12.61 -37.02 8.84
C GLN A 441 -12.60 -36.38 10.24
N ASN A 442 -11.90 -37.00 11.20
CA ASN A 442 -11.77 -36.47 12.56
C ASN A 442 -11.03 -35.12 12.57
N GLN A 443 -10.05 -34.88 11.66
CA GLN A 443 -9.40 -33.59 11.54
C GLN A 443 -10.36 -32.54 10.97
N MET A 444 -11.16 -32.90 9.96
CA MET A 444 -12.22 -32.02 9.46
C MET A 444 -13.21 -31.64 10.57
N ILE A 445 -13.70 -32.62 11.33
CA ILE A 445 -14.61 -32.38 12.46
C ILE A 445 -13.96 -31.51 13.53
N ALA A 446 -12.67 -31.69 13.81
CA ALA A 446 -11.95 -30.88 14.80
C ALA A 446 -11.85 -29.41 14.36
N SER A 447 -11.58 -29.14 13.06
CA SER A 447 -11.61 -27.78 12.50
C SER A 447 -13.01 -27.15 12.58
N LEU A 448 -14.04 -27.90 12.21
CA LEU A 448 -15.43 -27.43 12.24
C LEU A 448 -15.89 -27.11 13.66
N LYS A 449 -15.52 -27.93 14.65
CA LYS A 449 -15.77 -27.67 16.08
C LYS A 449 -14.99 -26.45 16.57
N ALA A 450 -13.75 -26.26 16.12
CA ALA A 450 -13.00 -25.05 16.43
C ALA A 450 -13.68 -23.80 15.83
N GLY A 451 -14.24 -23.92 14.62
CA GLY A 451 -15.05 -22.87 13.98
C GLY A 451 -16.36 -22.56 14.74
N GLN A 452 -17.01 -23.59 15.33
CA GLN A 452 -18.16 -23.38 16.22
C GLN A 452 -17.74 -22.66 17.52
N ALA A 453 -16.67 -23.12 18.14
CA ALA A 453 -16.14 -22.48 19.36
C ALA A 453 -15.70 -21.02 19.14
N ALA A 454 -15.22 -20.70 17.93
CA ALA A 454 -14.92 -19.34 17.53
C ALA A 454 -16.17 -18.48 17.24
N GLY A 455 -17.34 -19.08 17.06
CA GLY A 455 -18.60 -18.40 16.76
C GLY A 455 -18.88 -18.22 15.26
N GLY A 456 -18.01 -18.69 14.37
CA GLY A 456 -18.20 -18.56 12.91
C GLY A 456 -19.18 -19.60 12.33
N ILE A 457 -19.26 -20.79 12.95
CA ILE A 457 -20.22 -21.84 12.62
C ILE A 457 -21.31 -21.87 13.68
N ALA A 458 -22.56 -21.95 13.25
CA ALA A 458 -23.71 -22.02 14.14
C ALA A 458 -23.68 -23.29 14.99
N GLU A 459 -24.17 -23.17 16.20
CA GLU A 459 -24.40 -24.32 17.07
C GLU A 459 -25.56 -25.18 16.55
N GLU A 460 -25.73 -26.32 17.18
CA GLU A 460 -26.85 -27.19 16.97
C GLU A 460 -28.14 -26.54 17.48
N GLU A 461 -29.17 -26.55 16.66
CA GLU A 461 -30.49 -25.98 16.96
C GLU A 461 -31.59 -27.03 16.73
N TYR A 462 -32.80 -26.73 17.17
CA TYR A 462 -33.97 -27.55 16.94
C TYR A 462 -35.04 -26.69 16.24
N ASP A 463 -35.70 -27.25 15.22
CA ASP A 463 -36.82 -26.59 14.56
C ASP A 463 -38.11 -26.62 15.41
N ALA A 464 -39.19 -26.03 14.92
CA ALA A 464 -40.46 -25.98 15.61
C ALA A 464 -41.07 -27.37 15.85
N ASP A 465 -40.71 -28.36 15.05
CA ASP A 465 -41.16 -29.75 15.14
C ASP A 465 -40.24 -30.62 16.04
N GLY A 466 -39.19 -30.03 16.60
CA GLY A 466 -38.20 -30.69 17.46
C GLY A 466 -37.16 -31.49 16.71
N ASN A 467 -37.03 -31.32 15.38
CA ASN A 467 -35.96 -31.95 14.62
C ASN A 467 -34.65 -31.22 14.81
N LYS A 468 -33.61 -31.97 14.90
CA LYS A 468 -32.23 -31.47 15.09
C LYS A 468 -31.73 -30.82 13.76
N ILE A 469 -31.27 -29.57 13.85
CA ILE A 469 -30.56 -28.85 12.79
C ILE A 469 -29.09 -28.80 13.18
N PRO A 470 -28.19 -29.61 12.56
CA PRO A 470 -26.78 -29.61 12.89
C PRO A 470 -26.10 -28.31 12.45
N GLY A 471 -25.07 -27.89 13.19
CA GLY A 471 -24.23 -26.76 12.77
C GLY A 471 -23.33 -27.11 11.59
N PHE A 472 -22.95 -28.37 11.45
CA PHE A 472 -22.21 -28.89 10.29
C PHE A 472 -22.45 -30.38 10.08
N GLU A 473 -22.16 -30.83 8.86
CA GLU A 473 -22.17 -32.23 8.45
C GLU A 473 -20.88 -32.56 7.70
N THR A 474 -20.40 -33.81 7.82
CA THR A 474 -19.25 -34.29 7.09
C THR A 474 -19.58 -35.58 6.34
N SER A 475 -18.98 -35.76 5.17
CA SER A 475 -19.10 -36.98 4.39
C SER A 475 -17.74 -37.39 3.84
N VAL A 476 -17.42 -38.67 3.97
CA VAL A 476 -16.17 -39.25 3.48
C VAL A 476 -16.47 -40.53 2.69
N PRO A 477 -15.61 -40.94 1.76
CA PRO A 477 -15.81 -42.16 1.00
C PRO A 477 -15.62 -43.41 1.88
N ILE A 478 -16.32 -44.49 1.55
CA ILE A 478 -16.15 -45.80 2.14
C ILE A 478 -14.99 -46.53 1.42
N ALA A 479 -14.04 -47.09 2.16
CA ALA A 479 -12.85 -47.70 1.61
C ALA A 479 -13.15 -48.85 0.60
N ALA A 480 -14.22 -49.61 0.80
CA ALA A 480 -14.64 -50.68 -0.07
C ALA A 480 -15.08 -50.18 -1.45
N ASN A 481 -15.59 -48.93 -1.55
CA ASN A 481 -16.08 -48.34 -2.80
C ASN A 481 -14.97 -47.68 -3.61
N LEU A 482 -13.74 -47.57 -3.08
CA LEU A 482 -12.60 -46.99 -3.78
C LEU A 482 -11.94 -48.04 -4.69
N THR A 483 -11.72 -47.66 -5.94
CA THR A 483 -11.06 -48.49 -6.94
C THR A 483 -9.58 -48.71 -6.63
N ALA A 484 -8.98 -49.76 -7.21
CA ALA A 484 -7.54 -50.02 -7.09
C ALA A 484 -6.70 -48.83 -7.61
N ALA A 485 -7.15 -48.18 -8.70
CA ALA A 485 -6.48 -47.03 -9.30
C ALA A 485 -6.52 -45.81 -8.36
N GLU A 486 -7.65 -45.52 -7.69
CA GLU A 486 -7.75 -44.44 -6.70
C GLU A 486 -6.83 -44.69 -5.52
N LYS A 487 -6.80 -45.89 -4.97
CA LYS A 487 -5.87 -46.28 -3.89
C LYS A 487 -4.40 -46.18 -4.34
N ALA A 488 -4.07 -46.57 -5.55
CA ALA A 488 -2.73 -46.45 -6.11
C ALA A 488 -2.29 -44.99 -6.34
N SER A 489 -3.23 -44.07 -6.59
CA SER A 489 -2.95 -42.63 -6.75
C SER A 489 -2.50 -41.96 -5.44
N ARG A 490 -2.71 -42.59 -4.30
CA ARG A 490 -2.48 -42.07 -2.94
C ARG A 490 -3.19 -40.74 -2.63
N LYS A 491 -4.26 -40.42 -3.37
CA LYS A 491 -5.08 -39.21 -3.16
C LYS A 491 -6.47 -39.58 -2.68
N LEU A 492 -6.79 -39.29 -1.43
CA LEU A 492 -8.13 -39.44 -0.87
C LEU A 492 -9.00 -38.28 -1.39
N LYS A 493 -9.99 -38.60 -2.23
CA LYS A 493 -10.94 -37.63 -2.79
C LYS A 493 -12.31 -37.78 -2.13
N ASN A 494 -13.22 -36.82 -2.40
CA ASN A 494 -14.61 -36.85 -1.95
C ASN A 494 -14.81 -36.78 -0.43
N CYS A 495 -13.85 -36.19 0.30
CA CYS A 495 -14.10 -35.72 1.63
C CYS A 495 -14.83 -34.37 1.53
N LYS A 496 -16.04 -34.28 2.09
CA LYS A 496 -16.92 -33.11 1.97
C LYS A 496 -17.45 -32.71 3.34
N PHE A 497 -17.73 -31.44 3.50
CA PHE A 497 -18.49 -30.93 4.63
C PHE A 497 -19.48 -29.84 4.16
N LYS A 498 -20.50 -29.64 4.98
CA LYS A 498 -21.37 -28.47 4.93
C LYS A 498 -21.39 -27.88 6.34
N ALA A 499 -21.28 -26.57 6.45
CA ALA A 499 -21.33 -25.87 7.71
C ALA A 499 -22.29 -24.67 7.59
N ARG A 500 -23.07 -24.44 8.62
CA ARG A 500 -24.02 -23.33 8.71
C ARG A 500 -23.31 -22.17 9.40
N LEU A 501 -23.17 -21.04 8.71
CA LEU A 501 -22.61 -19.83 9.31
C LEU A 501 -23.52 -19.32 10.43
N ALA A 502 -22.93 -18.87 11.55
CA ALA A 502 -23.66 -18.25 12.63
C ALA A 502 -24.19 -16.86 12.23
N GLY A 503 -23.43 -16.13 11.42
CA GLY A 503 -23.75 -14.78 10.98
C GLY A 503 -23.75 -13.75 12.10
N ALA A 504 -24.01 -12.50 11.78
CA ALA A 504 -24.15 -11.41 12.73
C ALA A 504 -25.46 -10.65 12.50
N ILE A 505 -26.15 -10.26 13.56
CA ILE A 505 -27.37 -9.44 13.48
C ILE A 505 -26.94 -7.98 13.38
N HIS A 506 -27.24 -7.34 12.23
CA HIS A 506 -26.96 -5.92 12.00
C HIS A 506 -28.19 -5.02 12.11
N PHE A 507 -29.38 -5.59 12.07
CA PHE A 507 -30.65 -4.86 12.18
C PHE A 507 -31.67 -5.67 12.97
N ALA A 508 -32.39 -5.00 13.87
CA ALA A 508 -33.50 -5.59 14.62
C ALA A 508 -34.73 -4.71 14.46
N GLU A 509 -35.84 -5.29 13.94
CA GLU A 509 -37.14 -4.64 13.91
C GLU A 509 -37.94 -5.08 15.13
N ILE A 510 -38.33 -4.14 15.97
CA ILE A 510 -39.11 -4.39 17.18
C ILE A 510 -40.46 -3.65 17.05
N LYS A 511 -41.55 -4.40 17.07
CA LYS A 511 -42.91 -3.84 17.10
C LYS A 511 -43.54 -4.11 18.47
N GLY A 512 -43.99 -3.07 19.12
CA GLY A 512 -44.64 -3.15 20.42
C GLY A 512 -45.92 -2.32 20.47
N SER A 513 -46.88 -2.73 21.28
CA SER A 513 -48.05 -1.91 21.63
C SER A 513 -48.10 -1.70 23.14
N LEU A 514 -48.47 -0.50 23.55
CA LEU A 514 -48.74 -0.20 24.95
C LEU A 514 -50.26 -0.30 25.16
N THR A 515 -50.68 -1.18 26.07
CA THR A 515 -52.09 -1.33 26.47
C THR A 515 -52.16 -1.23 27.98
N TYR A 516 -53.31 -0.79 28.50
CA TYR A 516 -53.58 -0.79 29.94
C TYR A 516 -53.99 -2.18 30.45
N GLU A 517 -54.35 -3.10 29.55
CA GLU A 517 -54.71 -4.50 29.83
C GLU A 517 -53.97 -5.42 28.88
N LEU A 518 -53.45 -6.55 29.38
CA LEU A 518 -52.80 -7.63 28.60
C LEU A 518 -53.79 -8.72 28.25
#